data_e03eb716f08bcdc71a311d1bf249cabf
#
_entry.id   e03eb716f08bcdc71a311d1bf249cabf
#
_cell.length_a   1.000
_cell.length_b   1.000
_cell.length_c   1.000
_cell.angle_alpha   90.00
_cell.angle_beta   90.00
_cell.angle_gamma   90.00
#
_symmetry.space_group_name_H-M   'P 1'
#
loop_
_entity.id
_entity.type
_entity.pdbx_description
1 polymer ?
#
loop_
_entity_poly.entity_id
_entity_poly.type
_entity_poly.pdbx_seq_one_letter_code
_entity_poly.pdbx_strand_id
1 'polypeptide(L)'
;VSGVFRKDQLFFKKRSWGMRAVLPCFTHFFVQNENAKLLLQSIGLTNVTVSGDTRFDRVMEILSRDNKLPFIERFISGAPCMVFGSSWREDEQVYVPFLNTYKGNMKFIIAPHEVHDKEKIHALRDSLHKHVAILSEVEDKDLSPYEILIVDKIGLLTKIYSYAAIAYVGGGMGNKGLHNILEPAVFSIPVVIGKNYDKFNEAKDLIHREGVFSIKNTEEFTQIATFLFTDVIQRKKAGILNYNYIVSNTGATEKFISMINANND
;
A
#
# COMPACT_ATOMS: atom_id res chain seq x y z
N VAL A 1 -12.27 -6.39 16.65
CA VAL A 1 -10.90 -5.89 16.80
C VAL A 1 -10.59 -4.92 15.68
N SER A 2 -9.75 -3.89 15.93
CA SER A 2 -9.37 -2.84 14.96
C SER A 2 -10.57 -2.12 14.33
N GLY A 3 -11.62 -1.88 15.11
CA GLY A 3 -12.84 -1.26 14.63
C GLY A 3 -12.65 0.20 14.22
N VAL A 4 -13.18 0.57 13.04
CA VAL A 4 -13.23 1.94 12.57
C VAL A 4 -14.67 2.43 12.59
N PHE A 5 -14.93 3.49 13.35
CA PHE A 5 -16.25 4.09 13.43
C PHE A 5 -16.21 5.55 12.93
N ARG A 6 -17.20 5.94 12.11
CA ARG A 6 -17.34 7.26 11.52
C ARG A 6 -18.77 7.79 11.71
N LYS A 7 -18.92 9.10 11.86
CA LYS A 7 -20.20 9.76 12.12
C LYS A 7 -21.26 9.51 11.04
N ASP A 8 -20.82 9.29 9.81
CA ASP A 8 -21.70 9.07 8.66
C ASP A 8 -22.31 7.66 8.62
N GLN A 9 -21.76 6.70 9.40
CA GLN A 9 -22.27 5.34 9.46
C GLN A 9 -23.67 5.29 10.09
N LEU A 10 -24.46 4.32 9.64
CA LEU A 10 -25.87 4.17 10.04
C LEU A 10 -26.07 4.02 11.55
N PHE A 11 -25.13 3.42 12.27
CA PHE A 11 -25.17 3.27 13.72
C PHE A 11 -25.33 4.60 14.49
N PHE A 12 -24.84 5.70 13.91
CA PHE A 12 -24.86 7.03 14.56
C PHE A 12 -25.98 7.93 14.07
N LYS A 13 -26.81 7.49 13.11
CA LYS A 13 -27.96 8.25 12.61
C LYS A 13 -29.20 8.02 13.47
N LYS A 14 -30.02 9.06 13.68
CA LYS A 14 -31.23 9.00 14.55
C LYS A 14 -32.25 7.93 14.16
N ARG A 15 -32.32 7.51 12.89
CA ARG A 15 -33.30 6.54 12.36
C ARG A 15 -32.82 5.08 12.29
N SER A 16 -31.68 4.75 12.90
CA SER A 16 -31.03 3.43 12.77
C SER A 16 -31.19 2.52 13.99
N TRP A 17 -32.32 2.56 14.64
CA TRP A 17 -32.59 1.86 15.91
C TRP A 17 -32.32 0.34 15.81
N GLY A 18 -32.75 -0.31 14.73
CA GLY A 18 -32.53 -1.75 14.53
C GLY A 18 -31.04 -2.14 14.41
N MET A 19 -30.20 -1.32 13.75
CA MET A 19 -28.77 -1.61 13.62
C MET A 19 -28.00 -1.35 14.93
N ARG A 20 -28.45 -0.41 15.74
CA ARG A 20 -27.86 -0.16 17.07
C ARG A 20 -28.08 -1.34 18.03
N ALA A 21 -29.21 -2.04 17.91
CA ALA A 21 -29.54 -3.17 18.76
C ALA A 21 -28.54 -4.35 18.69
N VAL A 22 -27.75 -4.42 17.62
CA VAL A 22 -26.71 -5.44 17.45
C VAL A 22 -25.42 -5.10 18.22
N LEU A 23 -25.13 -3.82 18.43
CA LEU A 23 -23.86 -3.41 19.05
C LEU A 23 -23.70 -3.89 20.51
N PRO A 24 -24.72 -3.89 21.38
CA PRO A 24 -24.62 -4.46 22.74
C PRO A 24 -24.34 -5.97 22.79
N CYS A 25 -24.53 -6.70 21.69
CA CYS A 25 -24.22 -8.13 21.61
C CYS A 25 -22.70 -8.42 21.60
N PHE A 26 -21.87 -7.40 21.36
CA PHE A 26 -20.41 -7.55 21.41
C PHE A 26 -19.91 -7.40 22.84
N THR A 27 -19.11 -8.36 23.30
CA THR A 27 -18.50 -8.36 24.63
C THR A 27 -17.60 -7.14 24.83
N HIS A 28 -16.81 -6.79 23.81
CA HIS A 28 -15.86 -5.67 23.88
C HIS A 28 -15.55 -5.12 22.48
N PHE A 29 -15.26 -3.82 22.39
CA PHE A 29 -14.84 -3.14 21.18
C PHE A 29 -13.37 -2.71 21.28
N PHE A 30 -12.52 -3.25 20.44
CA PHE A 30 -11.17 -2.77 20.23
C PHE A 30 -11.16 -1.88 18.99
N VAL A 31 -10.90 -0.60 19.18
CA VAL A 31 -10.99 0.41 18.12
C VAL A 31 -9.63 0.99 17.78
N GLN A 32 -9.50 1.56 16.58
CA GLN A 32 -8.24 2.07 16.10
C GLN A 32 -7.81 3.39 16.76
N ASN A 33 -8.76 4.25 17.17
CA ASN A 33 -8.46 5.59 17.67
C ASN A 33 -9.51 6.11 18.66
N GLU A 34 -9.16 7.21 19.35
CA GLU A 34 -10.05 7.85 20.34
C GLU A 34 -11.35 8.38 19.70
N ASN A 35 -11.34 8.84 18.44
CA ASN A 35 -12.56 9.29 17.78
C ASN A 35 -13.58 8.14 17.65
N ALA A 36 -13.14 6.95 17.30
CA ALA A 36 -14.00 5.76 17.22
C ALA A 36 -14.56 5.40 18.61
N LYS A 37 -13.73 5.49 19.67
CA LYS A 37 -14.16 5.26 21.05
C LYS A 37 -15.22 6.28 21.48
N LEU A 38 -14.99 7.57 21.29
CA LEU A 38 -15.94 8.63 21.63
C LEU A 38 -17.28 8.47 20.88
N LEU A 39 -17.26 8.03 19.62
CA LEU A 39 -18.46 7.75 18.84
C LEU A 39 -19.29 6.61 19.46
N LEU A 40 -18.66 5.51 19.84
CA LEU A 40 -19.34 4.39 20.52
C LEU A 40 -19.88 4.81 21.88
N GLN A 41 -19.10 5.56 22.65
CA GLN A 41 -19.55 6.11 23.95
C GLN A 41 -20.74 7.05 23.80
N SER A 42 -20.82 7.85 22.73
CA SER A 42 -21.94 8.75 22.47
C SER A 42 -23.29 8.05 22.27
N ILE A 43 -23.29 6.74 22.05
CA ILE A 43 -24.49 5.90 21.94
C ILE A 43 -24.64 4.92 23.10
N GLY A 44 -23.89 5.14 24.21
CA GLY A 44 -24.04 4.39 25.46
C GLY A 44 -23.15 3.15 25.59
N LEU A 45 -22.21 2.91 24.67
CA LEU A 45 -21.30 1.76 24.78
C LEU A 45 -20.02 2.16 25.52
N THR A 46 -19.78 1.52 26.68
CA THR A 46 -18.62 1.81 27.55
C THR A 46 -17.51 0.76 27.46
N ASN A 47 -17.81 -0.42 26.96
CA ASN A 47 -16.89 -1.56 26.80
C ASN A 47 -15.98 -1.35 25.56
N VAL A 48 -15.24 -0.23 25.50
CA VAL A 48 -14.46 0.19 24.35
C VAL A 48 -13.02 0.51 24.78
N THR A 49 -12.05 -0.13 24.14
CA THR A 49 -10.61 0.14 24.31
C THR A 49 -9.97 0.56 23.00
N VAL A 50 -9.11 1.58 23.05
CA VAL A 50 -8.27 1.95 21.91
C VAL A 50 -7.04 1.04 21.92
N SER A 51 -7.03 0.08 21.00
CA SER A 51 -5.90 -0.83 20.78
C SER A 51 -4.94 -0.35 19.69
N GLY A 52 -5.44 0.38 18.71
CA GLY A 52 -4.73 0.70 17.49
C GLY A 52 -5.19 -0.16 16.31
N ASP A 53 -4.42 -0.11 15.22
CA ASP A 53 -4.71 -0.81 13.98
C ASP A 53 -3.75 -2.00 13.79
N THR A 54 -4.28 -3.22 13.84
CA THR A 54 -3.51 -4.47 13.66
C THR A 54 -2.85 -4.62 12.29
N ARG A 55 -3.22 -3.79 11.30
CA ARG A 55 -2.53 -3.77 10.00
C ARG A 55 -1.06 -3.38 10.14
N PHE A 56 -0.72 -2.50 11.10
CA PHE A 56 0.68 -2.11 11.37
C PHE A 56 1.50 -3.29 11.89
N ASP A 57 0.95 -4.07 12.83
CA ASP A 57 1.63 -5.27 13.34
C ASP A 57 1.84 -6.29 12.23
N ARG A 58 0.81 -6.52 11.40
CA ARG A 58 0.87 -7.46 10.27
C ARG A 58 1.93 -7.08 9.23
N VAL A 59 2.08 -5.80 8.89
CA VAL A 59 3.10 -5.41 7.92
C VAL A 59 4.51 -5.48 8.50
N MET A 60 4.69 -5.27 9.81
CA MET A 60 5.98 -5.50 10.46
C MET A 60 6.45 -6.96 10.38
N GLU A 61 5.53 -7.93 10.42
CA GLU A 61 5.86 -9.33 10.22
C GLU A 61 6.46 -9.63 8.84
N ILE A 62 6.19 -8.80 7.83
CA ILE A 62 6.73 -8.98 6.48
C ILE A 62 8.26 -8.93 6.49
N LEU A 63 8.86 -8.10 7.35
CA LEU A 63 10.32 -7.96 7.44
C LEU A 63 11.01 -9.23 7.96
N SER A 64 10.32 -10.04 8.77
CA SER A 64 10.86 -11.30 9.32
C SER A 64 10.71 -12.50 8.37
N ARG A 65 9.97 -12.35 7.28
CA ARG A 65 9.75 -13.42 6.30
C ARG A 65 10.90 -13.52 5.30
N ASP A 66 11.04 -14.68 4.69
CA ASP A 66 11.91 -14.81 3.52
C ASP A 66 11.28 -14.08 2.32
N ASN A 67 11.83 -12.91 2.00
CA ASN A 67 11.42 -12.08 0.88
C ASN A 67 12.28 -12.28 -0.36
N LYS A 68 13.23 -13.23 -0.37
CA LYS A 68 14.11 -13.46 -1.50
C LYS A 68 13.36 -13.98 -2.72
N LEU A 69 13.65 -13.38 -3.86
CA LEU A 69 13.13 -13.74 -5.17
C LEU A 69 14.30 -13.74 -6.19
N PRO A 70 14.97 -14.87 -6.41
CA PRO A 70 16.18 -14.92 -7.26
C PRO A 70 15.95 -14.39 -8.69
N PHE A 71 14.74 -14.53 -9.24
CA PHE A 71 14.41 -13.98 -10.55
C PHE A 71 14.36 -12.43 -10.55
N ILE A 72 13.94 -11.81 -9.45
CA ILE A 72 13.98 -10.34 -9.29
C ILE A 72 15.43 -9.87 -9.18
N GLU A 73 16.26 -10.57 -8.42
CA GLU A 73 17.69 -10.23 -8.30
C GLU A 73 18.39 -10.25 -9.66
N ARG A 74 18.10 -11.27 -10.49
CA ARG A 74 18.60 -11.34 -11.88
C ARG A 74 18.03 -10.20 -12.74
N PHE A 75 16.74 -9.91 -12.62
CA PHE A 75 16.11 -8.83 -13.38
C PHE A 75 16.71 -7.47 -13.07
N ILE A 76 16.84 -7.09 -11.79
CA ILE A 76 17.37 -5.78 -11.40
C ILE A 76 18.87 -5.66 -11.63
N SER A 77 19.62 -6.76 -11.51
CA SER A 77 21.07 -6.82 -11.73
C SER A 77 21.84 -5.64 -11.09
N GLY A 78 21.49 -5.30 -9.84
CA GLY A 78 22.07 -4.18 -9.09
C GLY A 78 21.57 -2.79 -9.45
N ALA A 79 20.70 -2.65 -10.45
CA ALA A 79 20.08 -1.36 -10.76
C ALA A 79 19.00 -1.00 -9.74
N PRO A 80 18.76 0.29 -9.45
CA PRO A 80 17.61 0.70 -8.65
C PRO A 80 16.31 0.31 -9.35
N CYS A 81 15.27 -0.01 -8.57
CA CYS A 81 14.00 -0.49 -9.07
C CYS A 81 12.84 0.36 -8.55
N MET A 82 11.89 0.70 -9.43
CA MET A 82 10.58 1.23 -9.04
C MET A 82 9.50 0.17 -9.25
N VAL A 83 8.68 -0.06 -8.23
CA VAL A 83 7.62 -1.07 -8.23
C VAL A 83 6.25 -0.40 -8.28
N PHE A 84 5.45 -0.77 -9.28
CA PHE A 84 4.04 -0.36 -9.43
C PHE A 84 3.16 -1.51 -8.98
N GLY A 85 2.59 -1.40 -7.79
CA GLY A 85 1.80 -2.47 -7.20
C GLY A 85 0.31 -2.22 -7.27
N SER A 86 -0.44 -3.27 -7.62
CA SER A 86 -1.91 -3.26 -7.69
C SER A 86 -2.46 -2.14 -8.57
N SER A 87 -1.80 -1.87 -9.71
CA SER A 87 -2.22 -0.81 -10.63
C SER A 87 -3.50 -1.20 -11.39
N TRP A 88 -4.29 -0.19 -11.68
CA TRP A 88 -5.45 -0.25 -12.55
C TRP A 88 -5.17 0.56 -13.82
N ARG A 89 -6.02 0.43 -14.81
CA ARG A 89 -5.86 1.14 -16.09
C ARG A 89 -5.73 2.66 -15.92
N GLU A 90 -6.45 3.24 -14.97
CA GLU A 90 -6.40 4.66 -14.66
C GLU A 90 -5.02 5.07 -14.09
N ASP A 91 -4.37 4.19 -13.33
CA ASP A 91 -3.00 4.40 -12.85
C ASP A 91 -2.00 4.25 -14.01
N GLU A 92 -2.17 3.25 -14.86
CA GLU A 92 -1.33 2.97 -16.03
C GLU A 92 -1.30 4.15 -17.01
N GLN A 93 -2.44 4.78 -17.25
CA GLN A 93 -2.54 5.98 -18.10
C GLN A 93 -1.68 7.15 -17.61
N VAL A 94 -1.38 7.19 -16.30
CA VAL A 94 -0.57 8.24 -15.70
C VAL A 94 0.92 7.93 -15.79
N TYR A 95 1.35 6.70 -15.49
CA TYR A 95 2.78 6.40 -15.42
C TYR A 95 3.39 5.85 -16.73
N VAL A 96 2.61 5.21 -17.63
CA VAL A 96 3.12 4.64 -18.89
C VAL A 96 3.79 5.69 -19.78
N PRO A 97 3.24 6.92 -19.98
CA PRO A 97 3.91 7.94 -20.76
C PRO A 97 5.30 8.30 -20.25
N PHE A 98 5.47 8.36 -18.91
CA PHE A 98 6.77 8.58 -18.31
C PHE A 98 7.72 7.41 -18.55
N LEU A 99 7.28 6.16 -18.36
CA LEU A 99 8.11 4.97 -18.59
C LEU A 99 8.64 4.94 -20.03
N ASN A 100 7.81 5.28 -21.01
CA ASN A 100 8.15 5.29 -22.42
C ASN A 100 9.23 6.34 -22.77
N THR A 101 9.30 7.43 -22.02
CA THR A 101 10.27 8.51 -22.26
C THR A 101 11.52 8.43 -21.38
N TYR A 102 11.48 7.63 -20.32
CA TYR A 102 12.59 7.51 -19.37
C TYR A 102 13.84 6.86 -20.02
N LYS A 103 15.01 7.48 -19.83
CA LYS A 103 16.29 7.07 -20.44
C LYS A 103 17.38 6.72 -19.41
N GLY A 104 17.04 6.65 -18.13
CA GLY A 104 17.98 6.27 -17.08
C GLY A 104 18.15 4.75 -16.91
N ASN A 105 18.86 4.35 -15.87
CA ASN A 105 19.18 2.94 -15.58
C ASN A 105 18.24 2.26 -14.60
N MET A 106 17.12 2.90 -14.22
CA MET A 106 16.16 2.31 -13.29
C MET A 106 15.38 1.18 -13.98
N LYS A 107 15.22 0.07 -13.30
CA LYS A 107 14.33 -1.02 -13.70
C LYS A 107 12.93 -0.78 -13.17
N PHE A 108 11.93 -1.29 -13.87
CA PHE A 108 10.53 -1.13 -13.48
C PHE A 108 9.84 -2.48 -13.34
N ILE A 109 9.13 -2.67 -12.23
CA ILE A 109 8.30 -3.86 -12.04
C ILE A 109 6.85 -3.40 -11.92
N ILE A 110 5.96 -3.96 -12.73
CA ILE A 110 4.54 -3.65 -12.73
C ILE A 110 3.78 -4.90 -12.32
N ALA A 111 3.07 -4.85 -11.21
CA ALA A 111 2.15 -5.88 -10.76
C ALA A 111 0.71 -5.35 -10.84
N PRO A 112 0.01 -5.56 -11.96
CA PRO A 112 -1.36 -5.09 -12.13
C PRO A 112 -2.31 -5.75 -11.12
N HIS A 113 -3.43 -5.09 -10.81
CA HIS A 113 -4.42 -5.68 -9.93
C HIS A 113 -5.13 -6.89 -10.55
N GLU A 114 -5.44 -6.82 -11.83
CA GLU A 114 -6.16 -7.86 -12.57
C GLU A 114 -5.19 -8.83 -13.26
N VAL A 115 -4.37 -9.55 -12.48
CA VAL A 115 -3.33 -10.47 -13.00
C VAL A 115 -3.86 -11.65 -13.83
N HIS A 116 -5.14 -11.99 -13.73
CA HIS A 116 -5.75 -13.09 -14.48
C HIS A 116 -6.26 -12.67 -15.87
N ASP A 117 -6.38 -11.38 -16.12
CA ASP A 117 -6.87 -10.83 -17.40
C ASP A 117 -5.71 -10.69 -18.38
N LYS A 118 -5.46 -11.77 -19.16
CA LYS A 118 -4.36 -11.81 -20.12
C LYS A 118 -4.46 -10.73 -21.19
N GLU A 119 -5.67 -10.36 -21.61
CA GLU A 119 -5.87 -9.32 -22.62
C GLU A 119 -5.39 -7.96 -22.09
N LYS A 120 -5.72 -7.63 -20.83
CA LYS A 120 -5.24 -6.40 -20.18
C LYS A 120 -3.73 -6.42 -19.97
N ILE A 121 -3.16 -7.56 -19.57
CA ILE A 121 -1.71 -7.72 -19.41
C ILE A 121 -0.99 -7.47 -20.74
N HIS A 122 -1.46 -8.08 -21.83
CA HIS A 122 -0.88 -7.86 -23.15
C HIS A 122 -1.10 -6.42 -23.65
N ALA A 123 -2.28 -5.83 -23.43
CA ALA A 123 -2.53 -4.44 -23.78
C ALA A 123 -1.59 -3.47 -23.02
N LEU A 124 -1.33 -3.74 -21.72
CA LEU A 124 -0.34 -2.98 -20.96
C LEU A 124 1.06 -3.15 -21.56
N ARG A 125 1.51 -4.38 -21.84
CA ARG A 125 2.80 -4.63 -22.49
C ARG A 125 2.92 -3.86 -23.80
N ASP A 126 1.90 -3.93 -24.65
CA ASP A 126 1.92 -3.31 -25.98
C ASP A 126 1.89 -1.76 -25.93
N SER A 127 1.44 -1.17 -24.82
CA SER A 127 1.52 0.27 -24.56
C SER A 127 2.91 0.76 -24.15
N LEU A 128 3.82 -0.15 -23.80
CA LEU A 128 5.17 0.16 -23.33
C LEU A 128 6.17 0.04 -24.48
N HIS A 129 6.88 1.15 -24.77
CA HIS A 129 7.89 1.24 -25.84
C HIS A 129 9.29 0.90 -25.31
N LYS A 130 9.39 -0.20 -24.55
CA LYS A 130 10.58 -0.67 -23.84
C LYS A 130 10.75 -2.18 -24.03
N HIS A 131 11.88 -2.74 -23.63
CA HIS A 131 12.02 -4.19 -23.51
C HIS A 131 11.24 -4.69 -22.30
N VAL A 132 10.07 -5.27 -22.57
CA VAL A 132 9.12 -5.74 -21.54
C VAL A 132 9.10 -7.27 -21.51
N ALA A 133 9.18 -7.83 -20.29
CA ALA A 133 8.90 -9.23 -20.03
C ALA A 133 7.58 -9.39 -19.27
N ILE A 134 6.82 -10.43 -19.56
CA ILE A 134 5.71 -10.91 -18.72
C ILE A 134 6.22 -12.15 -17.98
N LEU A 135 6.13 -12.16 -16.64
CA LEU A 135 6.77 -13.17 -15.81
C LEU A 135 6.37 -14.60 -16.19
N SER A 136 5.10 -14.86 -16.46
CA SER A 136 4.62 -16.20 -16.86
C SER A 136 5.16 -16.68 -18.22
N GLU A 137 5.67 -15.78 -19.06
CA GLU A 137 6.17 -16.10 -20.41
C GLU A 137 7.70 -16.29 -20.47
N VAL A 138 8.39 -15.96 -19.37
CA VAL A 138 9.87 -15.87 -19.33
C VAL A 138 10.50 -16.57 -18.13
N GLU A 139 9.82 -17.53 -17.50
CA GLU A 139 10.25 -18.15 -16.23
C GLU A 139 11.69 -18.65 -16.21
N ASP A 140 12.16 -19.24 -17.31
CA ASP A 140 13.51 -19.82 -17.43
C ASP A 140 14.50 -18.97 -18.23
N LYS A 141 14.12 -17.75 -18.62
CA LYS A 141 14.95 -16.88 -19.44
C LYS A 141 15.80 -15.94 -18.59
N ASP A 142 16.89 -15.44 -19.21
CA ASP A 142 17.63 -14.33 -18.64
C ASP A 142 16.77 -13.06 -18.66
N LEU A 143 16.52 -12.49 -17.48
CA LEU A 143 15.71 -11.29 -17.32
C LEU A 143 16.55 -10.00 -17.37
N SER A 144 17.86 -10.09 -17.37
CA SER A 144 18.74 -8.92 -17.32
C SER A 144 18.58 -7.93 -18.47
N PRO A 145 18.26 -8.36 -19.73
CA PRO A 145 18.07 -7.43 -20.85
C PRO A 145 16.79 -6.60 -20.77
N TYR A 146 15.79 -7.04 -20.01
CA TYR A 146 14.50 -6.35 -19.94
C TYR A 146 14.59 -5.11 -19.06
N GLU A 147 13.91 -4.04 -19.45
CA GLU A 147 13.80 -2.79 -18.69
C GLU A 147 12.58 -2.81 -17.77
N ILE A 148 11.52 -3.52 -18.18
CA ILE A 148 10.25 -3.63 -17.45
C ILE A 148 9.89 -5.11 -17.29
N LEU A 149 9.48 -5.48 -16.08
CA LEU A 149 8.92 -6.79 -15.76
C LEU A 149 7.46 -6.63 -15.32
N ILE A 150 6.52 -7.20 -16.08
CA ILE A 150 5.13 -7.32 -15.67
C ILE A 150 4.98 -8.62 -14.88
N VAL A 151 4.49 -8.53 -13.65
CA VAL A 151 4.28 -9.66 -12.76
C VAL A 151 2.80 -10.02 -12.74
N ASP A 152 2.46 -11.05 -13.48
CA ASP A 152 1.11 -11.58 -13.66
C ASP A 152 0.81 -12.78 -12.72
N LYS A 153 1.50 -12.84 -11.57
CA LYS A 153 1.34 -13.89 -10.55
C LYS A 153 0.94 -13.28 -9.20
N ILE A 154 -0.05 -13.92 -8.55
CA ILE A 154 -0.51 -13.53 -7.21
C ILE A 154 0.52 -13.91 -6.14
N GLY A 155 0.56 -13.13 -5.05
CA GLY A 155 1.31 -13.46 -3.83
C GLY A 155 2.78 -13.04 -3.84
N LEU A 156 3.28 -12.44 -4.94
CA LEU A 156 4.66 -12.00 -5.06
C LEU A 156 4.88 -10.54 -4.69
N LEU A 157 3.86 -9.68 -4.84
CA LEU A 157 4.00 -8.23 -4.74
C LEU A 157 4.62 -7.76 -3.43
N THR A 158 4.17 -8.30 -2.30
CA THR A 158 4.72 -7.93 -0.99
C THR A 158 6.22 -8.22 -0.88
N LYS A 159 6.68 -9.37 -1.42
CA LYS A 159 8.11 -9.69 -1.49
C LYS A 159 8.87 -8.78 -2.45
N ILE A 160 8.26 -8.43 -3.58
CA ILE A 160 8.86 -7.58 -4.61
C ILE A 160 9.13 -6.17 -4.07
N TYR A 161 8.29 -5.65 -3.16
CA TYR A 161 8.55 -4.37 -2.53
C TYR A 161 9.87 -4.31 -1.75
N SER A 162 10.42 -5.44 -1.27
CA SER A 162 11.72 -5.45 -0.61
C SER A 162 12.89 -5.06 -1.53
N TYR A 163 12.70 -5.13 -2.84
CA TYR A 163 13.70 -4.73 -3.85
C TYR A 163 13.51 -3.30 -4.36
N ALA A 164 12.43 -2.64 -3.97
CA ALA A 164 12.08 -1.34 -4.51
C ALA A 164 12.93 -0.22 -3.88
N ALA A 165 13.36 0.71 -4.71
CA ALA A 165 13.86 2.01 -4.26
C ALA A 165 12.71 3.02 -4.12
N ILE A 166 11.63 2.83 -4.86
CA ILE A 166 10.41 3.64 -4.86
C ILE A 166 9.23 2.71 -5.16
N ALA A 167 8.10 2.92 -4.51
CA ALA A 167 6.86 2.21 -4.84
C ALA A 167 5.79 3.18 -5.37
N TYR A 168 5.01 2.72 -6.33
CA TYR A 168 3.70 3.28 -6.68
C TYR A 168 2.63 2.30 -6.22
N VAL A 169 1.61 2.78 -5.53
CA VAL A 169 0.47 1.96 -5.10
C VAL A 169 -0.79 2.41 -5.82
N GLY A 170 -1.37 1.49 -6.58
CA GLY A 170 -2.50 1.75 -7.44
C GLY A 170 -3.85 1.87 -6.73
N GLY A 171 -4.87 2.15 -7.53
CA GLY A 171 -6.28 2.33 -7.11
C GLY A 171 -6.63 3.76 -6.72
N GLY A 172 -5.64 4.62 -6.50
CA GLY A 172 -5.85 6.02 -6.12
C GLY A 172 -6.15 6.95 -7.29
N MET A 173 -5.94 6.57 -8.54
CA MET A 173 -6.32 7.40 -9.70
C MET A 173 -7.78 7.26 -10.07
N GLY A 174 -8.33 6.05 -9.99
CA GLY A 174 -9.73 5.73 -10.28
C GLY A 174 -10.63 5.74 -9.03
N ASN A 175 -11.78 5.09 -9.15
CA ASN A 175 -12.80 4.97 -8.09
C ASN A 175 -12.77 3.62 -7.35
N LYS A 176 -11.79 2.76 -7.64
CA LYS A 176 -11.69 1.41 -7.07
C LYS A 176 -11.24 1.41 -5.61
N GLY A 177 -10.56 2.47 -5.18
CA GLY A 177 -9.99 2.66 -3.85
C GLY A 177 -8.50 2.35 -3.81
N LEU A 178 -7.77 3.16 -3.04
CA LEU A 178 -6.34 3.02 -2.83
C LEU A 178 -6.02 1.67 -2.17
N HIS A 179 -5.03 0.95 -2.73
CA HIS A 179 -4.52 -0.28 -2.13
C HIS A 179 -3.62 -0.02 -0.92
N ASN A 180 -3.16 -1.09 -0.27
CA ASN A 180 -2.42 -1.01 1.00
C ASN A 180 -1.03 -0.38 0.81
N ILE A 181 -0.87 0.86 1.26
CA ILE A 181 0.40 1.59 1.20
C ILE A 181 1.38 1.19 2.30
N LEU A 182 0.92 0.51 3.35
CA LEU A 182 1.78 0.10 4.46
C LEU A 182 2.74 -1.03 4.06
N GLU A 183 2.36 -1.85 3.07
CA GLU A 183 3.21 -2.95 2.59
C GLU A 183 4.53 -2.47 1.98
N PRO A 184 4.57 -1.49 1.05
CA PRO A 184 5.84 -0.92 0.63
C PRO A 184 6.48 -0.03 1.69
N ALA A 185 5.69 0.71 2.46
CA ALA A 185 6.18 1.66 3.45
C ALA A 185 7.06 1.00 4.54
N VAL A 186 6.77 -0.26 4.92
CA VAL A 186 7.54 -0.99 5.94
C VAL A 186 8.98 -1.28 5.51
N PHE A 187 9.28 -1.30 4.20
CA PHE A 187 10.62 -1.47 3.68
C PHE A 187 11.44 -0.18 3.61
N SER A 188 11.02 0.88 4.29
CA SER A 188 11.71 2.18 4.30
C SER A 188 11.87 2.78 2.90
N ILE A 189 10.86 2.68 2.06
CA ILE A 189 10.83 3.28 0.72
C ILE A 189 9.73 4.34 0.59
N PRO A 190 9.93 5.41 -0.19
CA PRO A 190 8.87 6.37 -0.48
C PRO A 190 7.78 5.73 -1.34
N VAL A 191 6.56 6.22 -1.15
CA VAL A 191 5.39 5.70 -1.86
C VAL A 191 4.71 6.82 -2.64
N VAL A 192 4.40 6.55 -3.91
CA VAL A 192 3.60 7.44 -4.75
C VAL A 192 2.20 6.85 -4.90
N ILE A 193 1.18 7.69 -4.81
CA ILE A 193 -0.23 7.28 -4.91
C ILE A 193 -1.03 8.27 -5.76
N GLY A 194 -2.18 7.83 -6.27
CA GLY A 194 -3.14 8.70 -6.94
C GLY A 194 -3.88 9.65 -5.98
N LYS A 195 -4.69 10.54 -6.55
CA LYS A 195 -5.40 11.63 -5.88
C LYS A 195 -6.53 11.22 -4.93
N ASN A 196 -7.07 10.00 -5.06
CA ASN A 196 -8.26 9.55 -4.32
C ASN A 196 -7.87 8.75 -3.07
N TYR A 197 -7.42 9.43 -2.01
CA TYR A 197 -6.95 8.82 -0.76
C TYR A 197 -7.68 9.33 0.49
N ASP A 198 -8.69 10.17 0.37
CA ASP A 198 -9.35 10.85 1.50
C ASP A 198 -9.94 9.91 2.56
N LYS A 199 -10.26 8.68 2.18
CA LYS A 199 -10.81 7.66 3.09
C LYS A 199 -9.73 6.91 3.90
N PHE A 200 -8.45 7.15 3.61
CA PHE A 200 -7.31 6.45 4.17
C PHE A 200 -6.51 7.37 5.09
N ASN A 201 -6.69 7.24 6.40
CA ASN A 201 -6.04 8.11 7.37
C ASN A 201 -4.52 7.97 7.33
N GLU A 202 -4.01 6.75 7.18
CA GLU A 202 -2.60 6.47 7.02
C GLU A 202 -1.97 7.19 5.83
N ALA A 203 -2.71 7.33 4.72
CA ALA A 203 -2.22 8.06 3.56
C ALA A 203 -2.13 9.56 3.84
N LYS A 204 -3.12 10.15 4.50
CA LYS A 204 -3.10 11.57 4.90
C LYS A 204 -1.92 11.87 5.83
N ASP A 205 -1.74 11.02 6.84
CA ASP A 205 -0.67 11.18 7.83
C ASP A 205 0.70 11.08 7.18
N LEU A 206 0.90 10.11 6.28
CA LEU A 206 2.17 9.90 5.60
C LEU A 206 2.46 10.95 4.53
N ILE A 207 1.43 11.51 3.87
CA ILE A 207 1.58 12.68 2.97
C ILE A 207 2.02 13.89 3.79
N HIS A 208 1.38 14.16 4.92
CA HIS A 208 1.76 15.28 5.80
C HIS A 208 3.21 15.14 6.32
N ARG A 209 3.69 13.91 6.48
CA ARG A 209 5.08 13.59 6.90
C ARG A 209 6.07 13.52 5.75
N GLU A 210 5.66 13.75 4.51
CA GLU A 210 6.52 13.69 3.31
C GLU A 210 7.11 12.29 3.02
N GLY A 211 6.49 11.23 3.54
CA GLY A 211 6.86 9.84 3.22
C GLY A 211 6.09 9.30 2.01
N VAL A 212 4.89 9.83 1.77
CA VAL A 212 3.99 9.48 0.66
C VAL A 212 3.72 10.71 -0.19
N PHE A 213 3.69 10.54 -1.51
CA PHE A 213 3.48 11.59 -2.50
C PHE A 213 2.21 11.30 -3.30
N SER A 214 1.25 12.22 -3.29
CA SER A 214 0.02 12.11 -4.10
C SER A 214 0.18 12.85 -5.41
N ILE A 215 -0.32 12.24 -6.50
CA ILE A 215 -0.30 12.82 -7.85
C ILE A 215 -1.70 12.81 -8.46
N LYS A 216 -1.94 13.75 -9.38
CA LYS A 216 -3.24 13.91 -10.05
C LYS A 216 -3.20 13.55 -11.54
N ASN A 217 -2.03 13.60 -12.17
CA ASN A 217 -1.84 13.43 -13.61
C ASN A 217 -0.39 13.00 -13.92
N THR A 218 -0.09 12.80 -15.22
CA THR A 218 1.22 12.39 -15.71
C THR A 218 2.31 13.43 -15.41
N GLU A 219 2.00 14.72 -15.46
CA GLU A 219 2.95 15.79 -15.23
C GLU A 219 3.44 15.77 -13.78
N GLU A 220 2.50 15.70 -12.81
CA GLU A 220 2.82 15.58 -11.38
C GLU A 220 3.58 14.28 -11.09
N PHE A 221 3.17 13.15 -11.70
CA PHE A 221 3.89 11.89 -11.59
C PHE A 221 5.33 12.03 -12.07
N THR A 222 5.53 12.63 -13.26
CA THR A 222 6.86 12.84 -13.85
C THR A 222 7.75 13.69 -12.93
N GLN A 223 7.21 14.76 -12.36
CA GLN A 223 7.94 15.62 -11.43
C GLN A 223 8.38 14.86 -10.18
N ILE A 224 7.44 14.15 -9.52
CA ILE A 224 7.71 13.38 -8.31
C ILE A 224 8.67 12.20 -8.58
N ALA A 225 8.45 11.46 -9.66
CA ALA A 225 9.33 10.35 -10.04
C ALA A 225 10.76 10.86 -10.33
N THR A 226 10.90 11.93 -11.09
CA THR A 226 12.20 12.54 -11.39
C THR A 226 12.89 13.01 -10.11
N PHE A 227 12.19 13.71 -9.23
CA PHE A 227 12.69 14.14 -7.94
C PHE A 227 13.23 12.95 -7.12
N LEU A 228 12.42 11.90 -6.94
CA LEU A 228 12.81 10.72 -6.17
C LEU A 228 13.92 9.90 -6.86
N PHE A 229 14.06 9.97 -8.19
CA PHE A 229 15.13 9.29 -8.92
C PHE A 229 16.48 10.00 -8.76
N THR A 230 16.48 11.33 -8.80
CA THR A 230 17.70 12.14 -8.79
C THR A 230 18.20 12.44 -7.38
N ASP A 231 17.30 12.69 -6.42
CA ASP A 231 17.68 13.01 -5.04
C ASP A 231 17.60 11.75 -4.14
N VAL A 232 18.73 11.02 -4.09
CA VAL A 232 18.85 9.80 -3.26
C VAL A 232 18.70 10.11 -1.76
N ILE A 233 19.10 11.30 -1.31
CA ILE A 233 19.04 11.69 0.10
C ILE A 233 17.57 11.88 0.51
N GLN A 234 16.82 12.66 -0.25
CA GLN A 234 15.40 12.88 0.03
C GLN A 234 14.57 11.60 -0.16
N ARG A 235 14.90 10.78 -1.17
CA ARG A 235 14.27 9.45 -1.33
C ARG A 235 14.45 8.59 -0.07
N LYS A 236 15.66 8.49 0.46
CA LYS A 236 15.92 7.73 1.69
C LYS A 236 15.23 8.33 2.91
N LYS A 237 15.25 9.67 3.04
CA LYS A 237 14.55 10.38 4.13
C LYS A 237 13.06 10.06 4.13
N ALA A 238 12.40 10.16 2.98
CA ALA A 238 10.99 9.84 2.83
C ALA A 238 10.68 8.39 3.22
N GLY A 239 11.51 7.44 2.80
CA GLY A 239 11.38 6.04 3.19
C GLY A 239 11.51 5.81 4.70
N ILE A 240 12.48 6.46 5.36
CA ILE A 240 12.65 6.37 6.82
C ILE A 240 11.43 6.93 7.56
N LEU A 241 10.83 8.02 7.07
CA LEU A 241 9.61 8.59 7.65
C LEU A 241 8.45 7.59 7.58
N ASN A 242 8.30 6.86 6.47
CA ASN A 242 7.30 5.81 6.33
C ASN A 242 7.51 4.68 7.36
N TYR A 243 8.73 4.16 7.47
CA TYR A 243 9.05 3.10 8.42
C TYR A 243 8.79 3.53 9.88
N ASN A 244 9.27 4.72 10.26
CA ASN A 244 9.08 5.24 11.61
C ASN A 244 7.61 5.43 11.96
N TYR A 245 6.78 5.85 10.99
CA TYR A 245 5.34 5.93 11.18
C TYR A 245 4.74 4.56 11.47
N ILE A 246 5.14 3.53 10.75
CA ILE A 246 4.65 2.17 10.99
C ILE A 246 5.04 1.71 12.39
N VAL A 247 6.33 1.81 12.75
CA VAL A 247 6.84 1.39 14.07
C VAL A 247 6.08 2.10 15.19
N SER A 248 5.82 3.39 15.07
CA SER A 248 5.10 4.17 16.09
C SER A 248 3.63 3.79 16.26
N ASN A 249 3.05 3.04 15.31
CA ASN A 249 1.65 2.61 15.33
C ASN A 249 1.46 1.10 15.58
N THR A 250 2.54 0.36 15.86
CA THR A 250 2.47 -1.07 16.23
C THR A 250 2.00 -1.28 17.67
N GLY A 251 1.73 -2.53 18.04
CA GLY A 251 1.35 -2.96 19.39
C GLY A 251 -0.15 -3.17 19.59
N ALA A 252 -0.97 -3.03 18.54
CA ALA A 252 -2.41 -3.24 18.61
C ALA A 252 -2.76 -4.70 18.94
N THR A 253 -2.06 -5.64 18.34
CA THR A 253 -2.25 -7.09 18.56
C THR A 253 -1.88 -7.50 19.98
N GLU A 254 -0.76 -6.99 20.51
CA GLU A 254 -0.32 -7.28 21.87
C GLU A 254 -1.33 -6.77 22.93
N LYS A 255 -1.79 -5.51 22.77
CA LYS A 255 -2.84 -4.95 23.65
C LYS A 255 -4.11 -5.80 23.65
N PHE A 256 -4.53 -6.28 22.47
CA PHE A 256 -5.70 -7.15 22.35
C PHE A 256 -5.50 -8.48 23.07
N ILE A 257 -4.38 -9.17 22.86
CA ILE A 257 -4.07 -10.47 23.48
C ILE A 257 -3.97 -10.33 25.00
N SER A 258 -3.25 -9.31 25.48
CA SER A 258 -3.08 -9.08 26.93
C SER A 258 -4.42 -8.88 27.64
N MET A 259 -5.37 -8.17 27.02
CA MET A 259 -6.67 -7.94 27.62
C MET A 259 -7.56 -9.19 27.62
N ILE A 260 -7.44 -10.05 26.59
CA ILE A 260 -8.19 -11.33 26.59
C ILE A 260 -7.65 -12.24 27.68
N ASN A 261 -6.35 -12.36 27.82
CA ASN A 261 -5.74 -13.21 28.83
C ASN A 261 -6.11 -12.75 30.26
N ALA A 262 -6.09 -11.44 30.51
CA ALA A 262 -6.49 -10.86 31.82
C ALA A 262 -7.98 -11.05 32.17
N ASN A 263 -8.84 -11.35 31.20
CA ASN A 263 -10.26 -11.64 31.44
C ASN A 263 -10.56 -13.15 31.58
N ASN A 264 -9.58 -14.01 31.37
CA ASN A 264 -9.70 -15.46 31.49
C ASN A 264 -9.10 -16.01 32.80
N ASP A 265 -8.40 -15.16 33.56
CA ASP A 265 -7.90 -15.40 34.93
C ASP A 265 -8.90 -14.81 35.96
#